data_0d7b61850c4a3e4379d82175c2516060
#
_entry.id   0d7b61850c4a3e4379d82175c2516060
#
_cell.length_a   1.000
_cell.length_b   1.000
_cell.length_c   1.000
_cell.angle_alpha   90.00
_cell.angle_beta   90.00
_cell.angle_gamma   90.00
#
_symmetry.space_group_name_H-M   'P 1'
#
loop_
_entity.id
_entity.type
_entity.pdbx_description
1 polymer ?
#
loop_
_entity_poly.entity_id
_entity_poly.type
_entity_poly.pdbx_seq_one_letter_code
_entity_poly.pdbx_strand_id
1 'polypeptide(L)'
;IKPNDPDGSFLFLKLFTASDGTLPSFTLFINFLGPLLGIALGFDAVNSEQNKGTLSRMLSQPIHRDCIINAKFMAALIVIGVMLFVLGFLVMGFGLIAIGIPPTAEEFWRIVFFIITSIFYVAFWLNLAILFSLRFRQAATSALASVAVWLFFSVFYTMIVNLVAKGLSPSQMASPYQIISYQKFILGLMRLAPSELFNESTTTLLMPSVRSLG
;
A
#
# COMPACT_ATOMS: atom_id res chain seq x y z
N ILE A 1 11.41 -5.29 31.02
CA ILE A 1 12.05 -4.48 29.95
C ILE A 1 13.57 -4.70 30.13
N LYS A 2 14.20 -5.44 29.21
CA LYS A 2 15.65 -5.61 29.22
C LYS A 2 16.30 -4.28 28.79
N PRO A 3 17.27 -3.74 29.54
CA PRO A 3 17.87 -2.42 29.26
C PRO A 3 18.72 -2.34 27.98
N ASN A 4 18.86 -3.42 27.22
CA ASN A 4 19.66 -3.51 26.00
C ASN A 4 18.89 -3.99 24.77
N ASP A 5 17.57 -3.81 24.74
CA ASP A 5 16.76 -4.13 23.56
C ASP A 5 16.72 -2.88 22.66
N PRO A 6 17.40 -2.86 21.50
CA PRO A 6 17.37 -1.70 20.60
C PRO A 6 15.95 -1.39 20.11
N ASP A 7 15.07 -2.38 20.18
CA ASP A 7 13.63 -2.24 19.89
C ASP A 7 12.81 -1.68 21.06
N GLY A 8 13.36 -1.60 22.27
CA GLY A 8 12.68 -1.03 23.44
C GLY A 8 12.51 0.49 23.39
N SER A 9 13.26 1.17 22.52
CA SER A 9 13.20 2.61 22.36
C SER A 9 12.04 3.12 21.50
N PHE A 10 11.37 2.25 20.72
CA PHE A 10 10.31 2.63 19.77
C PHE A 10 9.01 1.87 20.01
N LEU A 11 8.44 2.06 21.20
CA LEU A 11 7.22 1.36 21.65
C LEU A 11 6.01 1.65 20.77
N PHE A 12 5.85 2.90 20.31
CA PHE A 12 4.73 3.29 19.47
C PHE A 12 4.79 2.68 18.08
N LEU A 13 5.98 2.47 17.50
CA LEU A 13 6.12 1.82 16.19
C LEU A 13 5.67 0.35 16.25
N LYS A 14 5.83 -0.32 17.40
CA LYS A 14 5.35 -1.69 17.61
C LYS A 14 3.83 -1.80 17.53
N LEU A 15 3.06 -0.79 17.88
CA LEU A 15 1.59 -0.79 17.74
C LEU A 15 1.14 -0.99 16.28
N PHE A 16 1.93 -0.48 15.33
CA PHE A 16 1.62 -0.59 13.91
C PHE A 16 2.14 -1.89 13.28
N THR A 17 3.17 -2.49 13.85
CA THR A 17 3.89 -3.65 13.29
C THR A 17 3.66 -4.94 14.05
N ALA A 18 3.31 -4.88 15.35
CA ALA A 18 3.08 -6.07 16.15
C ALA A 18 1.78 -6.78 15.74
N SER A 19 1.81 -8.11 15.81
CA SER A 19 0.65 -8.99 15.67
C SER A 19 0.67 -9.97 16.84
N ASP A 20 -0.43 -10.01 17.57
CA ASP A 20 -0.58 -10.95 18.71
C ASP A 20 -1.00 -12.36 18.27
N GLY A 21 -0.93 -12.65 16.96
CA GLY A 21 -1.36 -13.93 16.39
C GLY A 21 -2.87 -14.06 16.19
N THR A 22 -3.67 -13.21 16.82
CA THR A 22 -5.14 -13.16 16.67
C THR A 22 -5.58 -12.07 15.70
N LEU A 23 -4.87 -10.93 15.68
CA LEU A 23 -5.16 -9.82 14.79
C LEU A 23 -3.93 -9.52 13.92
N PRO A 24 -4.13 -9.23 12.62
CA PRO A 24 -3.04 -8.78 11.76
C PRO A 24 -2.53 -7.41 12.22
N SER A 25 -1.25 -7.14 12.01
CA SER A 25 -0.69 -5.81 12.27
C SER A 25 -1.37 -4.75 11.40
N PHE A 26 -1.35 -3.49 11.86
CA PHE A 26 -1.94 -2.39 11.11
C PHE A 26 -1.33 -2.24 9.71
N THR A 27 -0.03 -2.48 9.57
CA THR A 27 0.67 -2.48 8.28
C THR A 27 0.15 -3.55 7.33
N LEU A 28 -0.08 -4.78 7.82
CA LEU A 28 -0.68 -5.86 7.03
C LEU A 28 -2.12 -5.54 6.62
N PHE A 29 -2.88 -4.93 7.54
CA PHE A 29 -4.23 -4.49 7.27
C PHE A 29 -4.27 -3.48 6.12
N ILE A 30 -3.41 -2.46 6.15
CA ILE A 30 -3.31 -1.46 5.07
C ILE A 30 -2.82 -2.12 3.76
N ASN A 31 -1.83 -3.01 3.84
CA ASN A 31 -1.28 -3.67 2.66
C ASN A 31 -2.34 -4.49 1.90
N PHE A 32 -3.24 -5.14 2.63
CA PHE A 32 -4.28 -5.99 2.04
C PHE A 32 -5.57 -5.21 1.71
N LEU A 33 -6.11 -4.41 2.63
CA LEU A 33 -7.37 -3.68 2.46
C LEU A 33 -7.21 -2.34 1.75
N GLY A 34 -6.03 -1.73 1.80
CA GLY A 34 -5.75 -0.46 1.12
C GLY A 34 -6.06 -0.52 -0.38
N PRO A 35 -5.56 -1.51 -1.13
CA PRO A 35 -5.90 -1.70 -2.54
C PRO A 35 -7.40 -1.82 -2.79
N LEU A 36 -8.10 -2.61 -1.96
CA LEU A 36 -9.55 -2.79 -2.08
C LEU A 36 -10.31 -1.50 -1.84
N LEU A 37 -9.85 -0.67 -0.89
CA LEU A 37 -10.40 0.66 -0.67
C LEU A 37 -10.21 1.58 -1.89
N GLY A 38 -9.01 1.61 -2.46
CA GLY A 38 -8.73 2.38 -3.68
C GLY A 38 -9.60 1.93 -4.85
N ILE A 39 -9.73 0.61 -5.04
CA ILE A 39 -10.59 0.01 -6.06
C ILE A 39 -12.05 0.37 -5.82
N ALA A 40 -12.54 0.26 -4.58
CA ALA A 40 -13.93 0.55 -4.22
C ALA A 40 -14.34 2.01 -4.48
N LEU A 41 -13.41 2.96 -4.38
CA LEU A 41 -13.67 4.37 -4.67
C LEU A 41 -13.51 4.72 -6.15
N GLY A 42 -12.77 3.90 -6.92
CA GLY A 42 -12.42 4.19 -8.32
C GLY A 42 -13.23 3.44 -9.38
N PHE A 43 -13.74 2.23 -9.08
CA PHE A 43 -14.25 1.31 -10.11
C PHE A 43 -15.45 1.84 -10.90
N ASP A 44 -16.29 2.66 -10.32
CA ASP A 44 -17.48 3.24 -10.98
C ASP A 44 -17.40 4.74 -11.20
N ALA A 45 -16.25 5.34 -10.90
CA ALA A 45 -16.06 6.79 -10.92
C ALA A 45 -16.49 7.47 -12.22
N VAL A 46 -16.38 6.81 -13.36
CA VAL A 46 -16.76 7.32 -14.69
C VAL A 46 -17.97 6.56 -15.25
N ASN A 47 -18.04 5.25 -15.03
CA ASN A 47 -19.09 4.39 -15.56
C ASN A 47 -20.48 4.84 -15.11
N SER A 48 -20.64 5.23 -13.84
CA SER A 48 -21.91 5.67 -13.29
C SER A 48 -22.46 6.90 -14.02
N GLU A 49 -21.57 7.82 -14.42
CA GLU A 49 -21.96 9.04 -15.15
C GLU A 49 -22.24 8.79 -16.63
N GLN A 50 -21.48 7.85 -17.24
CA GLN A 50 -21.78 7.41 -18.61
C GLN A 50 -23.16 6.77 -18.68
N ASN A 51 -23.49 5.87 -17.73
CA ASN A 51 -24.74 5.15 -17.71
C ASN A 51 -25.94 6.06 -17.39
N LYS A 52 -25.74 7.11 -16.59
CA LYS A 52 -26.77 8.12 -16.25
C LYS A 52 -26.92 9.21 -17.31
N GLY A 53 -26.06 9.23 -18.34
CA GLY A 53 -26.04 10.28 -19.37
C GLY A 53 -25.58 11.66 -18.88
N THR A 54 -25.12 11.75 -17.62
CA THR A 54 -24.63 13.02 -17.03
C THR A 54 -23.27 13.43 -17.60
N LEU A 55 -22.47 12.48 -18.05
CA LEU A 55 -21.16 12.73 -18.65
C LEU A 55 -21.27 13.60 -19.92
N SER A 56 -22.28 13.36 -20.77
CA SER A 56 -22.52 14.17 -21.98
C SER A 56 -22.88 15.61 -21.66
N ARG A 57 -23.62 15.85 -20.57
CA ARG A 57 -23.94 17.21 -20.08
C ARG A 57 -22.71 17.93 -19.55
N MET A 58 -21.83 17.23 -18.82
CA MET A 58 -20.58 17.82 -18.33
C MET A 58 -19.64 18.17 -19.50
N LEU A 59 -19.55 17.30 -20.50
CA LEU A 59 -18.71 17.49 -21.68
C LEU A 59 -19.24 18.55 -22.66
N SER A 60 -20.49 18.98 -22.55
CA SER A 60 -21.06 20.10 -23.31
C SER A 60 -20.65 21.47 -22.73
N GLN A 61 -20.12 21.50 -21.51
CA GLN A 61 -19.55 22.70 -20.92
C GLN A 61 -18.10 22.93 -21.42
N PRO A 62 -17.58 24.14 -21.45
CA PRO A 62 -16.22 24.45 -21.90
C PRO A 62 -15.18 24.01 -20.84
N ILE A 63 -15.20 22.73 -20.46
CA ILE A 63 -14.31 22.13 -19.46
C ILE A 63 -13.49 21.03 -20.16
N HIS A 64 -12.17 21.05 -19.97
CA HIS A 64 -11.30 19.99 -20.46
C HIS A 64 -11.62 18.64 -19.77
N ARG A 65 -11.65 17.57 -20.56
CA ARG A 65 -11.96 16.21 -20.08
C ARG A 65 -11.03 15.77 -18.95
N ASP A 66 -9.78 16.18 -19.02
CA ASP A 66 -8.75 15.85 -18.01
C ASP A 66 -9.07 16.46 -16.65
N CYS A 67 -9.72 17.65 -16.61
CA CYS A 67 -10.12 18.28 -15.37
C CYS A 67 -11.17 17.45 -14.60
N ILE A 68 -12.08 16.76 -15.31
CA ILE A 68 -13.12 15.94 -14.69
C ILE A 68 -12.50 14.71 -14.03
N ILE A 69 -11.57 14.03 -14.72
CA ILE A 69 -10.89 12.84 -14.21
C ILE A 69 -10.02 13.21 -13.00
N ASN A 70 -9.22 14.29 -13.14
CA ASN A 70 -8.38 14.77 -12.06
C ASN A 70 -9.19 15.20 -10.83
N ALA A 71 -10.33 15.88 -11.02
CA ALA A 71 -11.21 16.25 -9.91
C ALA A 71 -11.75 15.04 -9.16
N LYS A 72 -12.13 13.98 -9.87
CA LYS A 72 -12.60 12.72 -9.26
C LYS A 72 -11.47 12.01 -8.51
N PHE A 73 -10.30 11.93 -9.13
CA PHE A 73 -9.12 11.36 -8.49
C PHE A 73 -8.76 12.13 -7.21
N MET A 74 -8.70 13.46 -7.28
CA MET A 74 -8.38 14.31 -6.13
C MET A 74 -9.44 14.23 -5.03
N ALA A 75 -10.72 14.18 -5.37
CA ALA A 75 -11.79 14.02 -4.38
C ALA A 75 -11.66 12.68 -3.64
N ALA A 76 -11.48 11.58 -4.36
CA ALA A 76 -11.27 10.26 -3.74
C ALA A 76 -9.96 10.21 -2.92
N LEU A 77 -8.89 10.83 -3.42
CA LEU A 77 -7.60 10.90 -2.72
C LEU A 77 -7.71 11.66 -1.38
N ILE A 78 -8.46 12.77 -1.36
CA ILE A 78 -8.72 13.53 -0.12
C ILE A 78 -9.48 12.65 0.89
N VAL A 79 -10.51 11.93 0.45
CA VAL A 79 -11.27 11.02 1.31
C VAL A 79 -10.36 9.93 1.90
N ILE A 80 -9.54 9.28 1.05
CA ILE A 80 -8.54 8.29 1.47
C ILE A 80 -7.57 8.90 2.48
N GLY A 81 -7.04 10.08 2.17
CA GLY A 81 -6.09 10.79 3.03
C GLY A 81 -6.67 11.07 4.41
N VAL A 82 -7.84 11.69 4.46
CA VAL A 82 -8.53 11.97 5.74
C VAL A 82 -8.79 10.68 6.53
N MET A 83 -9.29 9.64 5.87
CA MET A 83 -9.59 8.36 6.51
C MET A 83 -8.33 7.70 7.08
N LEU A 84 -7.23 7.65 6.32
CA LEU A 84 -5.97 7.04 6.80
C LEU A 84 -5.32 7.86 7.92
N PHE A 85 -5.37 9.20 7.85
CA PHE A 85 -4.91 10.04 8.95
C PHE A 85 -5.74 9.84 10.22
N VAL A 86 -7.07 9.81 10.10
CA VAL A 86 -7.95 9.55 11.25
C VAL A 86 -7.66 8.18 11.87
N LEU A 87 -7.56 7.13 11.05
CA LEU A 87 -7.23 5.78 11.53
C LEU A 87 -5.84 5.73 12.19
N GLY A 88 -4.82 6.32 11.58
CA GLY A 88 -3.47 6.34 12.12
C GLY A 88 -3.38 7.09 13.45
N PHE A 89 -4.00 8.27 13.57
CA PHE A 89 -4.05 9.02 14.81
C PHE A 89 -4.93 8.36 15.88
N LEU A 90 -5.97 7.63 15.46
CA LEU A 90 -6.79 6.84 16.38
C LEU A 90 -5.97 5.71 17.02
N VAL A 91 -5.20 4.96 16.20
CA VAL A 91 -4.28 3.92 16.71
C VAL A 91 -3.24 4.53 17.65
N MET A 92 -2.66 5.68 17.29
CA MET A 92 -1.70 6.40 18.13
C MET A 92 -2.35 6.89 19.45
N GLY A 93 -3.59 7.40 19.39
CA GLY A 93 -4.33 7.86 20.56
C GLY A 93 -4.67 6.72 21.53
N PHE A 94 -5.13 5.58 21.01
CA PHE A 94 -5.34 4.38 21.83
C PHE A 94 -4.01 3.87 22.42
N GLY A 95 -2.93 3.92 21.66
CA GLY A 95 -1.59 3.59 22.12
C GLY A 95 -1.16 4.48 23.28
N LEU A 96 -1.43 5.79 23.22
CA LEU A 96 -1.15 6.74 24.29
C LEU A 96 -1.90 6.37 25.58
N ILE A 97 -3.18 6.01 25.47
CA ILE A 97 -4.01 5.61 26.62
C ILE A 97 -3.50 4.27 27.20
N ALA A 98 -3.10 3.32 26.34
CA ALA A 98 -2.68 1.98 26.78
C ALA A 98 -1.27 1.97 27.38
N ILE A 99 -0.34 2.75 26.82
CA ILE A 99 1.08 2.78 27.22
C ILE A 99 1.31 3.83 28.32
N GLY A 100 0.56 4.95 28.31
CA GLY A 100 0.68 6.03 29.29
C GLY A 100 1.88 6.96 29.07
N ILE A 101 2.67 6.78 28.00
CA ILE A 101 3.84 7.60 27.66
C ILE A 101 3.60 8.21 26.27
N PRO A 102 3.88 9.51 26.06
CA PRO A 102 3.73 10.13 24.75
C PRO A 102 4.78 9.60 23.76
N PRO A 103 4.44 9.53 22.44
CA PRO A 103 5.41 9.16 21.42
C PRO A 103 6.53 10.19 21.34
N THR A 104 7.73 9.74 21.05
CA THR A 104 8.85 10.64 20.76
C THR A 104 8.60 11.39 19.45
N ALA A 105 9.26 12.54 19.26
CA ALA A 105 9.12 13.31 18.01
C ALA A 105 9.55 12.48 16.78
N GLU A 106 10.52 11.59 16.92
CA GLU A 106 10.95 10.69 15.86
C GLU A 106 9.87 9.66 15.51
N GLU A 107 9.27 9.00 16.50
CA GLU A 107 8.16 8.05 16.30
C GLU A 107 6.97 8.72 15.62
N PHE A 108 6.62 9.94 16.07
CA PHE A 108 5.53 10.73 15.48
C PHE A 108 5.76 10.96 13.98
N TRP A 109 6.93 11.46 13.58
CA TRP A 109 7.24 11.72 12.18
C TRP A 109 7.30 10.44 11.34
N ARG A 110 7.80 9.34 11.89
CA ARG A 110 7.82 8.03 11.22
C ARG A 110 6.41 7.52 10.94
N ILE A 111 5.48 7.69 11.89
CA ILE A 111 4.06 7.34 11.70
C ILE A 111 3.42 8.23 10.63
N VAL A 112 3.67 9.55 10.65
CA VAL A 112 3.16 10.46 9.62
C VAL A 112 3.68 10.07 8.23
N PHE A 113 4.97 9.78 8.07
CA PHE A 113 5.52 9.31 6.79
C PHE A 113 4.96 7.96 6.37
N PHE A 114 4.72 7.06 7.30
CA PHE A 114 4.02 5.79 7.02
C PHE A 114 2.60 6.03 6.48
N ILE A 115 1.81 6.93 7.09
CA ILE A 115 0.47 7.27 6.61
C ILE A 115 0.55 7.87 5.20
N ILE A 116 1.49 8.78 4.94
CA ILE A 116 1.69 9.38 3.61
C ILE A 116 2.04 8.29 2.59
N THR A 117 2.95 7.37 2.92
CA THR A 117 3.31 6.24 2.05
C THR A 117 2.10 5.34 1.76
N SER A 118 1.26 5.11 2.78
CA SER A 118 0.01 4.36 2.64
C SER A 118 -0.98 5.05 1.70
N ILE A 119 -1.09 6.38 1.75
CA ILE A 119 -1.92 7.16 0.82
C ILE A 119 -1.43 6.97 -0.61
N PHE A 120 -0.13 7.06 -0.88
CA PHE A 120 0.43 6.83 -2.22
C PHE A 120 0.15 5.40 -2.72
N TYR A 121 0.28 4.41 -1.83
CA TYR A 121 -0.01 3.02 -2.15
C TYR A 121 -1.48 2.81 -2.55
N VAL A 122 -2.42 3.35 -1.78
CA VAL A 122 -3.86 3.28 -2.07
C VAL A 122 -4.21 4.09 -3.32
N ALA A 123 -3.57 5.26 -3.51
CA ALA A 123 -3.76 6.12 -4.69
C ALA A 123 -3.36 5.42 -6.00
N PHE A 124 -2.33 4.58 -5.96
CA PHE A 124 -1.95 3.75 -7.12
C PHE A 124 -3.12 2.84 -7.57
N TRP A 125 -3.74 2.13 -6.63
CA TRP A 125 -4.87 1.24 -6.90
C TRP A 125 -6.15 2.00 -7.28
N LEU A 126 -6.37 3.17 -6.67
CA LEU A 126 -7.44 4.10 -7.06
C LEU A 126 -7.30 4.51 -8.53
N ASN A 127 -6.09 4.92 -8.92
CA ASN A 127 -5.82 5.36 -10.30
C ASN A 127 -6.03 4.23 -11.31
N LEU A 128 -5.58 3.02 -10.99
CA LEU A 128 -5.81 1.83 -11.79
C LEU A 128 -7.31 1.52 -11.93
N ALA A 129 -8.09 1.64 -10.87
CA ALA A 129 -9.53 1.42 -10.90
C ALA A 129 -10.27 2.50 -11.74
N ILE A 130 -9.87 3.77 -11.64
CA ILE A 130 -10.40 4.84 -12.49
C ILE A 130 -10.07 4.58 -13.96
N LEU A 131 -8.86 4.11 -14.27
CA LEU A 131 -8.46 3.75 -15.63
C LEU A 131 -9.36 2.63 -16.19
N PHE A 132 -9.67 1.60 -15.41
CA PHE A 132 -10.62 0.56 -15.82
C PHE A 132 -12.06 1.09 -15.91
N SER A 133 -12.47 2.03 -15.05
CA SER A 133 -13.75 2.71 -15.16
C SER A 133 -13.90 3.50 -16.47
N LEU A 134 -12.82 4.04 -17.01
CA LEU A 134 -12.78 4.68 -18.33
C LEU A 134 -12.85 3.64 -19.48
N ARG A 135 -12.20 2.49 -19.31
CA ARG A 135 -12.05 1.48 -20.38
C ARG A 135 -13.28 0.59 -20.54
N PHE A 136 -13.95 0.23 -19.44
CA PHE A 136 -15.11 -0.64 -19.43
C PHE A 136 -16.40 0.15 -19.25
N ARG A 137 -17.45 -0.20 -19.97
CA ARG A 137 -18.76 0.46 -19.87
C ARG A 137 -19.55 0.05 -18.62
N GLN A 138 -19.30 -1.16 -18.10
CA GLN A 138 -20.01 -1.69 -16.94
C GLN A 138 -19.15 -1.57 -15.69
N ALA A 139 -19.70 -1.04 -14.62
CA ALA A 139 -19.02 -0.88 -13.33
C ALA A 139 -18.56 -2.23 -12.76
N ALA A 140 -19.37 -3.29 -12.89
CA ALA A 140 -19.01 -4.63 -12.45
C ALA A 140 -17.76 -5.17 -13.16
N THR A 141 -17.64 -4.96 -14.47
CA THR A 141 -16.47 -5.40 -15.25
C THR A 141 -15.21 -4.63 -14.84
N SER A 142 -15.36 -3.32 -14.59
CA SER A 142 -14.27 -2.48 -14.09
C SER A 142 -13.78 -2.94 -12.71
N ALA A 143 -14.72 -3.22 -11.79
CA ALA A 143 -14.40 -3.73 -10.46
C ALA A 143 -13.67 -5.09 -10.53
N LEU A 144 -14.23 -6.04 -11.31
CA LEU A 144 -13.62 -7.36 -11.48
C LEU A 144 -12.23 -7.30 -12.10
N ALA A 145 -12.01 -6.45 -13.10
CA ALA A 145 -10.70 -6.26 -13.71
C ALA A 145 -9.69 -5.67 -12.71
N SER A 146 -10.10 -4.69 -11.92
CA SER A 146 -9.26 -4.07 -10.88
C SER A 146 -8.86 -5.09 -9.81
N VAL A 147 -9.84 -5.85 -9.32
CA VAL A 147 -9.61 -6.91 -8.31
C VAL A 147 -8.74 -8.03 -8.88
N ALA A 148 -8.94 -8.43 -10.15
CA ALA A 148 -8.13 -9.45 -10.80
C ALA A 148 -6.66 -9.04 -10.90
N VAL A 149 -6.36 -7.79 -11.27
CA VAL A 149 -4.99 -7.26 -11.30
C VAL A 149 -4.40 -7.21 -9.88
N TRP A 150 -5.19 -6.77 -8.89
CA TRP A 150 -4.73 -6.77 -7.51
C TRP A 150 -4.41 -8.19 -7.00
N LEU A 151 -5.28 -9.17 -7.23
CA LEU A 151 -5.05 -10.57 -6.89
C LEU A 151 -3.82 -11.14 -7.59
N PHE A 152 -3.64 -10.79 -8.87
CA PHE A 152 -2.46 -11.22 -9.61
C PHE A 152 -1.17 -10.76 -8.91
N PHE A 153 -1.04 -9.46 -8.58
CA PHE A 153 0.16 -8.94 -7.93
C PHE A 153 0.31 -9.40 -6.48
N SER A 154 -0.78 -9.55 -5.74
CA SER A 154 -0.73 -9.89 -4.32
C SER A 154 -0.49 -11.38 -4.04
N VAL A 155 -0.95 -12.26 -4.94
CA VAL A 155 -0.89 -13.72 -4.72
C VAL A 155 -0.04 -14.40 -5.80
N PHE A 156 -0.47 -14.30 -7.07
CA PHE A 156 0.15 -15.06 -8.15
C PHE A 156 1.55 -14.58 -8.48
N TYR A 157 1.79 -13.29 -8.48
CA TYR A 157 3.09 -12.73 -8.83
C TYR A 157 4.17 -13.17 -7.85
N THR A 158 3.91 -13.09 -6.55
CA THR A 158 4.84 -13.56 -5.51
C THR A 158 5.13 -15.06 -5.65
N MET A 159 4.10 -15.85 -5.97
CA MET A 159 4.26 -17.29 -6.20
C MET A 159 5.15 -17.57 -7.43
N ILE A 160 4.94 -16.83 -8.53
CA ILE A 160 5.75 -16.95 -9.76
C ILE A 160 7.21 -16.57 -9.48
N VAL A 161 7.45 -15.44 -8.78
CA VAL A 161 8.82 -15.02 -8.45
C VAL A 161 9.51 -16.05 -7.56
N ASN A 162 8.81 -16.65 -6.59
CA ASN A 162 9.36 -17.71 -5.75
C ASN A 162 9.67 -18.98 -6.55
N LEU A 163 8.86 -19.32 -7.56
CA LEU A 163 9.13 -20.44 -8.44
C LEU A 163 10.38 -20.20 -9.31
N VAL A 164 10.50 -19.00 -9.87
CA VAL A 164 11.68 -18.57 -10.63
C VAL A 164 12.92 -18.58 -9.74
N ALA A 165 12.79 -18.08 -8.51
CA ALA A 165 13.87 -18.09 -7.52
C ALA A 165 14.37 -19.51 -7.22
N LYS A 166 13.47 -20.47 -7.03
CA LYS A 166 13.86 -21.87 -6.83
C LYS A 166 14.54 -22.48 -8.06
N GLY A 167 14.06 -22.15 -9.26
CA GLY A 167 14.63 -22.67 -10.52
C GLY A 167 16.01 -22.11 -10.86
N LEU A 168 16.29 -20.87 -10.43
CA LEU A 168 17.55 -20.17 -10.68
C LEU A 168 18.49 -20.19 -9.47
N SER A 169 18.14 -20.92 -8.40
CA SER A 169 18.96 -20.96 -7.19
C SER A 169 20.38 -21.44 -7.49
N PRO A 170 21.41 -20.70 -7.08
CA PRO A 170 22.80 -21.07 -7.32
C PRO A 170 23.14 -22.37 -6.58
N SER A 171 24.06 -23.16 -7.11
CA SER A 171 24.55 -24.39 -6.49
C SER A 171 25.25 -24.06 -5.16
N GLN A 172 25.36 -25.06 -4.26
CA GLN A 172 26.03 -24.90 -2.95
C GLN A 172 27.50 -24.49 -3.06
N MET A 173 28.12 -24.64 -4.24
CA MET A 173 29.51 -24.24 -4.54
C MET A 173 29.58 -22.90 -5.30
N ALA A 174 28.50 -22.13 -5.38
CA ALA A 174 28.49 -20.87 -6.09
C ALA A 174 29.40 -19.82 -5.42
N SER A 175 30.06 -18.98 -6.23
CA SER A 175 30.86 -17.88 -5.72
C SER A 175 30.01 -16.84 -5.00
N PRO A 176 30.54 -16.10 -3.99
CA PRO A 176 29.81 -15.03 -3.32
C PRO A 176 29.21 -14.00 -4.27
N TYR A 177 29.90 -13.71 -5.37
CA TYR A 177 29.44 -12.80 -6.42
C TYR A 177 28.15 -13.31 -7.11
N GLN A 178 28.09 -14.62 -7.41
CA GLN A 178 26.92 -15.23 -8.02
C GLN A 178 25.71 -15.20 -7.08
N ILE A 179 25.94 -15.42 -5.78
CA ILE A 179 24.89 -15.35 -4.76
C ILE A 179 24.32 -13.92 -4.65
N ILE A 180 25.20 -12.92 -4.60
CA ILE A 180 24.79 -11.51 -4.53
C ILE A 180 24.02 -11.09 -5.79
N SER A 181 24.53 -11.47 -6.97
CA SER A 181 23.85 -11.15 -8.24
C SER A 181 22.47 -11.78 -8.34
N TYR A 182 22.36 -13.04 -7.91
CA TYR A 182 21.08 -13.74 -7.82
C TYR A 182 20.11 -13.03 -6.86
N GLN A 183 20.54 -12.68 -5.66
CA GLN A 183 19.73 -11.97 -4.68
C GLN A 183 19.25 -10.61 -5.23
N LYS A 184 20.12 -9.83 -5.85
CA LYS A 184 19.76 -8.55 -6.49
C LYS A 184 18.73 -8.74 -7.61
N PHE A 185 18.86 -9.78 -8.41
CA PHE A 185 17.90 -10.09 -9.48
C PHE A 185 16.52 -10.44 -8.91
N ILE A 186 16.45 -11.32 -7.92
CA ILE A 186 15.19 -11.71 -7.29
C ILE A 186 14.53 -10.54 -6.56
N LEU A 187 15.31 -9.73 -5.83
CA LEU A 187 14.81 -8.50 -5.22
C LEU A 187 14.28 -7.51 -6.27
N GLY A 188 14.97 -7.37 -7.40
CA GLY A 188 14.51 -6.55 -8.52
C GLY A 188 13.17 -7.01 -9.08
N LEU A 189 12.98 -8.33 -9.21
CA LEU A 189 11.69 -8.90 -9.62
C LEU A 189 10.61 -8.65 -8.55
N MET A 190 10.88 -8.91 -7.28
CA MET A 190 9.91 -8.69 -6.19
C MET A 190 9.44 -7.24 -6.14
N ARG A 191 10.33 -6.27 -6.36
CA ARG A 191 10.02 -4.83 -6.37
C ARG A 191 9.08 -4.38 -7.50
N LEU A 192 8.79 -5.22 -8.48
CA LEU A 192 7.75 -4.91 -9.47
C LEU A 192 6.33 -5.06 -8.90
N ALA A 193 6.16 -5.77 -7.79
CA ALA A 193 4.88 -5.82 -7.09
C ALA A 193 4.70 -4.57 -6.20
N PRO A 194 3.60 -3.81 -6.36
CA PRO A 194 3.35 -2.63 -5.54
C PRO A 194 3.28 -2.94 -4.02
N SER A 195 2.78 -4.13 -3.66
CA SER A 195 2.73 -4.61 -2.28
C SER A 195 4.10 -4.78 -1.65
N GLU A 196 5.09 -5.26 -2.41
CA GLU A 196 6.46 -5.42 -1.92
C GLU A 196 7.17 -4.08 -1.72
N LEU A 197 6.98 -3.13 -2.65
CA LEU A 197 7.49 -1.76 -2.48
C LEU A 197 6.89 -1.08 -1.24
N PHE A 198 5.60 -1.30 -1.00
CA PHE A 198 4.94 -0.81 0.21
C PHE A 198 5.53 -1.46 1.47
N ASN A 199 5.70 -2.79 1.49
CA ASN A 199 6.29 -3.53 2.60
C ASN A 199 7.73 -3.07 2.90
N GLU A 200 8.57 -2.91 1.88
CA GLU A 200 9.94 -2.45 2.03
C GLU A 200 10.00 -1.03 2.62
N SER A 201 9.14 -0.14 2.13
CA SER A 201 9.03 1.23 2.62
C SER A 201 8.54 1.29 4.07
N THR A 202 7.52 0.52 4.41
CA THR A 202 6.95 0.48 5.77
C THR A 202 7.92 -0.15 6.76
N THR A 203 8.62 -1.22 6.38
CA THR A 203 9.65 -1.83 7.21
C THR A 203 10.78 -0.85 7.52
N THR A 204 11.23 -0.10 6.51
CA THR A 204 12.28 0.92 6.68
C THR A 204 11.85 2.06 7.62
N LEU A 205 10.57 2.45 7.57
CA LEU A 205 10.03 3.53 8.41
C LEU A 205 9.75 3.09 9.84
N LEU A 206 9.13 1.91 10.00
CA LEU A 206 8.58 1.47 11.27
C LEU A 206 9.48 0.50 12.04
N MET A 207 10.50 -0.09 11.39
CA MET A 207 11.47 -1.01 12.01
C MET A 207 12.91 -0.52 11.81
N PRO A 208 13.34 0.53 12.53
CA PRO A 208 14.68 1.10 12.36
C PRO A 208 15.81 0.12 12.72
N SER A 209 15.55 -0.85 13.59
CA SER A 209 16.50 -1.92 13.96
C SER A 209 16.90 -2.81 12.78
N VAL A 210 16.00 -3.07 11.84
CA VAL A 210 16.29 -3.89 10.65
C VAL A 210 17.27 -3.19 9.71
N ARG A 211 17.27 -1.85 9.68
CA ARG A 211 18.17 -1.06 8.83
C ARG A 211 19.63 -1.08 9.31
N SER A 212 19.85 -1.30 10.60
CA SER A 212 21.21 -1.33 11.18
C SER A 212 21.96 -2.63 10.92
N LEU A 213 21.30 -3.65 10.35
CA LEU A 213 21.85 -4.98 10.08
C LEU A 213 22.11 -5.23 8.58
N GLY A 214 21.91 -4.24 7.70
CA GLY A 214 22.10 -4.33 6.26
C GLY A 214 23.31 -3.58 5.71
#